data_c4a095363fcc36b722a4c7267d3046d0
#
_entry.id   c4a095363fcc36b722a4c7267d3046d0
#
_cell.length_a   1.000
_cell.length_b   1.000
_cell.length_c   1.000
_cell.angle_alpha   90.00
_cell.angle_beta   90.00
_cell.angle_gamma   90.00
#
_symmetry.space_group_name_H-M   'P 1'
#
loop_
_entity.id
_entity.type
_entity.pdbx_description
1 polymer ?
#
loop_
_entity_poly.entity_id
_entity_poly.type
_entity_poly.pdbx_seq_one_letter_code
_entity_poly.pdbx_strand_id
1 'polypeptide(L)'
;MKRTVQTVVVLIVCALTPVAWTAEPGNDEAITKSDVARAFKPEFSPYAGRNYPTRVFFGDTHLHTAISVDAGTLNRVGQEDAFRFARGEEVTATGGLRAKLSRPLDFLVISDHAEMYGLMPQLLSGDPEVLATATGKKWYEALKSGNHDRIFATAMEIVGSLSGDAPPIKSEKAVRNAWTAYTALADKYNEPGRFTALIGFEWTAIGGFNLHRNVIFRGDARVANRTVPYSQYDSKNPEDLWRYLAEFEKQTGAEVLAIPHNGNLSNGRMFTVETFAGKPLTKEIAALRARFERLVEVTQIKGDGEAHPMLSPNDEFAGYELWDKSNLNGTEAKKPEMLQWEYAREALKTGLALGKKLGVNPYKFGMVGSTDSHTSMSTAEEDNFFGKHSGVEPEPHRWEHVVIEAPDPKFTIKGWQQAASGYAAVWATENTREAIFDAMQRKETYATTGPRMTVRFFGGWDFNNDDTLSRLPASVGYTKGVPMGGDLPAASGVKKAPSFLVAAMKDPYSGNLDRIQIVKGWMDKNDKTNEKVYDVVWSGGRKAGPNGKLPAVGNTVDVKNATWENSIGSPELIGTWTDPDFDPAQPAFYYARVIEIPTPRWTAYEAKRFGVTMSADVPMTTQERAYTSPIWYTP
;
A
#
# COMPACT_ATOMS: atom_id res chain seq x y z
N MET A 1 -31.34 64.86 -40.33
CA MET A 1 -31.21 65.27 -38.91
C MET A 1 -30.15 64.44 -38.23
N LYS A 2 -28.96 64.98 -38.06
CA LYS A 2 -27.83 64.35 -37.36
C LYS A 2 -27.98 64.64 -35.85
N ARG A 3 -28.02 63.62 -35.02
CA ARG A 3 -27.88 63.78 -33.53
C ARG A 3 -26.47 63.34 -33.14
N THR A 4 -25.72 64.28 -32.65
CA THR A 4 -24.38 64.15 -32.09
C THR A 4 -24.54 63.64 -30.65
N VAL A 5 -23.90 62.55 -30.28
CA VAL A 5 -23.80 62.09 -28.92
C VAL A 5 -22.46 62.58 -28.36
N GLN A 6 -22.53 63.44 -27.33
CA GLN A 6 -21.36 63.89 -26.57
C GLN A 6 -21.10 62.87 -25.48
N THR A 7 -19.92 62.29 -25.48
CA THR A 7 -19.43 61.43 -24.40
C THR A 7 -18.75 62.31 -23.35
N VAL A 8 -19.32 62.34 -22.14
CA VAL A 8 -18.71 63.03 -20.99
C VAL A 8 -17.79 62.02 -20.31
N VAL A 9 -16.48 62.30 -20.29
CA VAL A 9 -15.51 61.56 -19.52
C VAL A 9 -15.37 62.24 -18.15
N VAL A 10 -15.80 61.53 -17.10
CA VAL A 10 -15.61 61.96 -15.71
C VAL A 10 -14.25 61.41 -15.21
N LEU A 11 -13.30 62.26 -15.08
CA LEU A 11 -12.03 61.98 -14.40
C LEU A 11 -12.26 62.03 -12.86
N ILE A 12 -12.22 60.88 -12.21
CA ILE A 12 -12.16 60.80 -10.74
C ILE A 12 -10.67 60.88 -10.35
N VAL A 13 -10.27 62.00 -9.82
CA VAL A 13 -8.93 62.18 -9.20
C VAL A 13 -9.07 61.69 -7.76
N CYS A 14 -8.60 60.48 -7.46
CA CYS A 14 -8.38 60.04 -6.08
C CYS A 14 -7.13 60.70 -5.52
N ALA A 15 -7.33 61.69 -4.61
CA ALA A 15 -6.24 62.24 -3.82
C ALA A 15 -5.78 61.17 -2.81
N LEU A 16 -4.61 60.56 -3.08
CA LEU A 16 -3.90 59.75 -2.09
C LEU A 16 -3.18 60.66 -1.13
N THR A 17 -3.70 60.77 0.10
CA THR A 17 -2.92 61.39 1.21
C THR A 17 -1.79 60.44 1.62
N PRO A 18 -0.55 60.90 1.71
CA PRO A 18 0.51 60.03 2.19
C PRO A 18 0.33 59.81 3.70
N VAL A 19 0.14 58.56 4.11
CA VAL A 19 0.30 58.14 5.50
C VAL A 19 1.80 58.14 5.81
N ALA A 20 2.25 59.16 6.56
CA ALA A 20 3.61 59.20 7.06
C ALA A 20 3.78 58.11 8.13
N TRP A 21 4.51 57.08 7.84
CA TRP A 21 5.01 56.14 8.83
C TRP A 21 6.21 56.79 9.53
N THR A 22 6.01 57.15 10.82
CA THR A 22 7.12 57.50 11.69
C THR A 22 7.82 56.21 12.10
N ALA A 23 8.95 55.89 11.51
CA ALA A 23 9.83 54.84 11.97
C ALA A 23 10.51 55.28 13.27
N GLU A 24 10.45 54.47 14.32
CA GLU A 24 11.30 54.62 15.50
C GLU A 24 12.78 54.42 15.08
N PRO A 25 13.72 55.25 15.58
CA PRO A 25 15.12 55.13 15.23
C PRO A 25 15.79 54.01 16.04
N GLY A 26 16.13 52.93 15.37
CA GLY A 26 16.91 51.87 16.01
C GLY A 26 16.91 50.53 15.30
N ASN A 27 17.37 50.51 14.05
CA ASN A 27 18.15 49.47 13.39
C ASN A 27 18.34 49.84 11.93
N ASP A 28 19.48 50.46 11.61
CA ASP A 28 19.91 50.76 10.25
C ASP A 28 20.43 49.48 9.54
N GLU A 29 19.61 48.46 9.38
CA GLU A 29 19.80 47.53 8.29
C GLU A 29 19.06 48.07 7.06
N ALA A 30 19.78 48.86 6.27
CA ALA A 30 19.27 49.41 5.02
C ALA A 30 18.75 48.26 4.14
N ILE A 31 17.43 48.27 3.84
CA ILE A 31 16.81 47.35 2.89
C ILE A 31 17.59 47.41 1.60
N THR A 32 18.24 46.32 1.24
CA THR A 32 19.06 46.24 0.03
C THR A 32 18.20 46.08 -1.22
N LYS A 33 18.75 46.45 -2.39
CA LYS A 33 18.10 46.20 -3.69
C LYS A 33 17.79 44.71 -3.88
N SER A 34 18.57 43.81 -3.26
CA SER A 34 18.33 42.38 -3.32
C SER A 34 17.12 41.95 -2.46
N ASP A 35 16.85 42.61 -1.34
CA ASP A 35 15.70 42.34 -0.49
C ASP A 35 14.41 42.82 -1.15
N VAL A 36 14.47 44.00 -1.79
CA VAL A 36 13.38 44.51 -2.62
C VAL A 36 13.12 43.56 -3.81
N ALA A 37 14.17 43.12 -4.51
CA ALA A 37 14.02 42.19 -5.63
C ALA A 37 13.51 40.81 -5.20
N ARG A 38 13.77 40.38 -3.94
CA ARG A 38 13.27 39.12 -3.36
C ARG A 38 11.81 39.25 -2.91
N ALA A 39 11.42 40.40 -2.35
CA ALA A 39 10.07 40.69 -1.90
C ALA A 39 9.10 40.96 -3.07
N PHE A 40 9.59 41.47 -4.17
CA PHE A 40 8.81 41.84 -5.38
C PHE A 40 9.14 40.97 -6.61
N LYS A 41 9.58 39.73 -6.43
CA LYS A 41 9.53 38.78 -7.56
C LYS A 41 8.06 38.61 -7.94
N PRO A 42 7.58 39.16 -9.06
CA PRO A 42 6.19 38.96 -9.45
C PRO A 42 6.00 37.48 -9.80
N GLU A 43 5.34 36.76 -8.94
CA GLU A 43 4.82 35.45 -9.29
C GLU A 43 3.69 35.66 -10.29
N PHE A 44 3.94 35.36 -11.55
CA PHE A 44 2.95 35.53 -12.61
C PHE A 44 1.78 34.58 -12.44
N SER A 45 2.02 33.39 -11.90
CA SER A 45 1.03 32.35 -11.68
C SER A 45 0.96 31.98 -10.20
N PRO A 46 -0.25 31.75 -9.63
CA PRO A 46 -0.40 31.25 -8.26
C PRO A 46 0.15 29.82 -8.08
N TYR A 47 0.57 29.18 -9.17
CA TYR A 47 1.20 27.87 -9.19
C TYR A 47 2.73 27.93 -9.23
N ALA A 48 3.32 29.10 -9.48
CA ALA A 48 4.77 29.29 -9.45
C ALA A 48 5.32 28.90 -8.06
N GLY A 49 6.42 28.15 -8.05
CA GLY A 49 7.03 27.68 -6.81
C GLY A 49 6.37 26.47 -6.15
N ARG A 50 5.28 25.95 -6.69
CA ARG A 50 4.64 24.72 -6.19
C ARG A 50 5.34 23.47 -6.72
N ASN A 51 6.34 22.97 -5.98
CA ASN A 51 7.16 21.81 -6.35
C ASN A 51 6.77 20.54 -5.61
N TYR A 52 5.61 20.51 -4.95
CA TYR A 52 5.13 19.41 -4.13
C TYR A 52 3.89 18.74 -4.73
N PRO A 53 3.62 17.48 -4.41
CA PRO A 53 2.44 16.77 -4.87
C PRO A 53 1.13 17.43 -4.41
N THR A 54 0.22 17.66 -5.35
CA THR A 54 -1.12 18.20 -5.07
C THR A 54 -2.23 17.19 -5.28
N ARG A 55 -1.92 16.04 -5.90
CA ARG A 55 -2.86 14.95 -6.18
C ARG A 55 -2.31 13.63 -5.65
N VAL A 56 -3.19 12.82 -5.05
CA VAL A 56 -2.92 11.43 -4.73
C VAL A 56 -3.37 10.55 -5.89
N PHE A 57 -2.57 9.53 -6.19
CA PHE A 57 -2.85 8.50 -7.19
C PHE A 57 -3.08 7.17 -6.50
N PHE A 58 -4.18 6.49 -6.84
CA PHE A 58 -4.55 5.20 -6.30
C PHE A 58 -4.29 4.10 -7.31
N GLY A 59 -3.65 3.04 -6.87
CA GLY A 59 -3.36 1.90 -7.73
C GLY A 59 -3.08 0.64 -6.94
N ASP A 60 -2.72 -0.38 -7.68
CA ASP A 60 -2.37 -1.69 -7.14
C ASP A 60 -0.93 -2.05 -7.50
N THR A 61 -0.15 -2.43 -6.51
CA THR A 61 1.26 -2.85 -6.68
C THR A 61 1.43 -4.37 -6.68
N HIS A 62 0.32 -5.15 -6.62
CA HIS A 62 0.37 -6.58 -6.45
C HIS A 62 -0.85 -7.28 -7.06
N LEU A 63 -0.73 -7.66 -8.33
CA LEU A 63 -1.78 -8.36 -9.06
C LEU A 63 -1.21 -9.53 -9.86
N HIS A 64 -1.89 -10.69 -9.80
CA HIS A 64 -1.55 -11.88 -10.57
C HIS A 64 -2.56 -12.14 -11.70
N THR A 65 -2.06 -12.66 -12.81
CA THR A 65 -2.85 -12.98 -14.00
C THR A 65 -2.71 -14.46 -14.37
N ALA A 66 -3.32 -14.87 -15.48
CA ALA A 66 -3.16 -16.23 -16.01
C ALA A 66 -1.71 -16.59 -16.38
N ILE A 67 -0.76 -15.62 -16.35
CA ILE A 67 0.67 -15.85 -16.58
C ILE A 67 1.35 -16.42 -15.33
N SER A 68 0.90 -15.99 -14.15
CA SER A 68 1.40 -16.50 -12.87
C SER A 68 1.13 -17.99 -12.74
N VAL A 69 2.12 -18.74 -12.29
CA VAL A 69 2.06 -20.21 -12.31
C VAL A 69 0.91 -20.77 -11.47
N ASP A 70 0.63 -20.17 -10.33
CA ASP A 70 -0.45 -20.58 -9.44
C ASP A 70 -1.81 -20.05 -9.92
N ALA A 71 -1.93 -18.75 -10.18
CA ALA A 71 -3.17 -18.16 -10.68
C ALA A 71 -3.61 -18.82 -11.99
N GLY A 72 -2.68 -19.03 -12.94
CA GLY A 72 -2.94 -19.60 -14.26
C GLY A 72 -3.45 -21.04 -14.24
N THR A 73 -3.36 -21.76 -13.10
CA THR A 73 -3.98 -23.09 -12.96
C THR A 73 -5.49 -23.02 -13.10
N LEU A 74 -6.13 -21.98 -12.55
CA LEU A 74 -7.59 -21.78 -12.54
C LEU A 74 -8.01 -20.55 -13.35
N ASN A 75 -7.23 -19.48 -13.34
CA ASN A 75 -7.52 -18.23 -14.05
C ASN A 75 -7.22 -18.32 -15.55
N ARG A 76 -8.08 -17.70 -16.37
CA ARG A 76 -7.91 -17.60 -17.83
C ARG A 76 -7.83 -16.16 -18.32
N VAL A 77 -7.96 -15.20 -17.41
CA VAL A 77 -7.89 -13.78 -17.73
C VAL A 77 -6.44 -13.34 -17.77
N GLY A 78 -6.01 -12.78 -18.90
CA GLY A 78 -4.62 -12.41 -19.16
C GLY A 78 -4.26 -11.00 -18.69
N GLN A 79 -3.00 -10.64 -18.90
CA GLN A 79 -2.44 -9.34 -18.53
C GLN A 79 -3.11 -8.16 -19.27
N GLU A 80 -3.53 -8.35 -20.51
CA GLU A 80 -4.23 -7.30 -21.26
C GLU A 80 -5.57 -6.93 -20.63
N ASP A 81 -6.36 -7.92 -20.23
CA ASP A 81 -7.64 -7.68 -19.57
C ASP A 81 -7.44 -7.11 -18.14
N ALA A 82 -6.35 -7.45 -17.46
CA ALA A 82 -6.00 -6.84 -16.18
C ALA A 82 -5.74 -5.33 -16.32
N PHE A 83 -5.00 -4.89 -17.35
CA PHE A 83 -4.83 -3.46 -17.64
C PHE A 83 -6.14 -2.78 -18.05
N ARG A 84 -6.97 -3.44 -18.87
CA ARG A 84 -8.28 -2.92 -19.27
C ARG A 84 -9.20 -2.74 -18.07
N PHE A 85 -9.27 -3.74 -17.19
CA PHE A 85 -10.05 -3.68 -15.95
C PHE A 85 -9.59 -2.53 -15.05
N ALA A 86 -8.28 -2.40 -14.80
CA ALA A 86 -7.73 -1.31 -13.99
C ALA A 86 -8.04 0.08 -14.58
N ARG A 87 -8.12 0.19 -15.91
CA ARG A 87 -8.54 1.41 -16.64
C ARG A 87 -10.05 1.65 -16.62
N GLY A 88 -10.83 0.80 -15.92
CA GLY A 88 -12.27 0.92 -15.78
C GLY A 88 -13.07 0.39 -16.99
N GLU A 89 -12.46 -0.43 -17.84
CA GLU A 89 -13.17 -1.15 -18.88
C GLU A 89 -13.88 -2.38 -18.31
N GLU A 90 -14.95 -2.81 -18.95
CA GLU A 90 -15.62 -4.06 -18.62
C GLU A 90 -14.82 -5.23 -19.18
N VAL A 91 -14.61 -6.25 -18.35
CA VAL A 91 -13.97 -7.52 -18.71
C VAL A 91 -14.83 -8.70 -18.27
N THR A 92 -14.53 -9.88 -18.80
CA THR A 92 -15.21 -11.11 -18.40
C THR A 92 -14.27 -11.95 -17.55
N ALA A 93 -14.67 -12.25 -16.31
CA ALA A 93 -13.96 -13.13 -15.40
C ALA A 93 -13.94 -14.58 -15.90
N THR A 94 -13.09 -15.42 -15.36
CA THR A 94 -12.95 -16.82 -15.76
C THR A 94 -14.26 -17.61 -15.63
N GLY A 95 -15.06 -17.34 -14.60
CA GLY A 95 -16.38 -17.92 -14.38
C GLY A 95 -17.48 -17.35 -15.29
N GLY A 96 -17.16 -16.43 -16.20
CA GLY A 96 -18.13 -15.83 -17.14
C GLY A 96 -18.84 -14.60 -16.60
N LEU A 97 -18.54 -14.15 -15.37
CA LEU A 97 -19.12 -12.92 -14.81
C LEU A 97 -18.50 -11.69 -15.49
N ARG A 98 -19.35 -10.71 -15.80
CA ARG A 98 -18.88 -9.41 -16.27
C ARG A 98 -18.46 -8.55 -15.08
N ALA A 99 -17.25 -8.01 -15.15
CA ALA A 99 -16.63 -7.23 -14.08
C ALA A 99 -16.19 -5.86 -14.57
N LYS A 100 -16.29 -4.84 -13.73
CA LYS A 100 -15.85 -3.48 -13.98
C LYS A 100 -15.61 -2.77 -12.66
N LEU A 101 -14.58 -1.93 -12.59
CA LEU A 101 -14.40 -1.03 -11.45
C LEU A 101 -15.44 0.10 -11.45
N SER A 102 -15.85 0.55 -10.27
CA SER A 102 -16.69 1.75 -10.13
C SER A 102 -15.96 3.00 -10.64
N ARG A 103 -14.65 3.05 -10.46
CA ARG A 103 -13.73 4.10 -10.92
C ARG A 103 -12.41 3.48 -11.39
N PRO A 104 -11.79 3.97 -12.47
CA PRO A 104 -10.46 3.53 -12.88
C PRO A 104 -9.43 3.70 -11.76
N LEU A 105 -8.41 2.85 -11.75
CA LEU A 105 -7.17 3.10 -11.01
C LEU A 105 -6.30 4.10 -11.77
N ASP A 106 -5.41 4.78 -11.06
CA ASP A 106 -4.43 5.68 -11.68
C ASP A 106 -3.19 4.93 -12.17
N PHE A 107 -2.85 3.81 -11.52
CA PHE A 107 -1.71 2.97 -11.92
C PHE A 107 -1.93 1.49 -11.54
N LEU A 108 -1.15 0.62 -12.19
CA LEU A 108 -1.12 -0.82 -11.91
C LEU A 108 0.29 -1.38 -12.08
N VAL A 109 0.67 -2.30 -11.20
CA VAL A 109 1.77 -3.24 -11.38
C VAL A 109 1.18 -4.65 -11.49
N ILE A 110 1.36 -5.30 -12.61
CA ILE A 110 1.16 -6.75 -12.69
C ILE A 110 2.44 -7.40 -12.20
N SER A 111 2.33 -8.19 -11.13
CA SER A 111 3.47 -8.79 -10.44
C SER A 111 3.39 -10.32 -10.45
N ASP A 112 3.09 -10.91 -11.62
CA ASP A 112 3.08 -12.36 -11.77
C ASP A 112 4.36 -13.00 -11.21
N HIS A 113 4.23 -14.17 -10.58
CA HIS A 113 5.35 -14.91 -10.00
C HIS A 113 6.49 -15.11 -11.00
N ALA A 114 7.73 -14.86 -10.57
CA ALA A 114 8.94 -15.11 -11.33
C ALA A 114 9.16 -16.61 -11.59
N GLU A 115 8.67 -17.43 -10.66
CA GLU A 115 8.74 -18.88 -10.69
C GLU A 115 7.96 -19.45 -11.88
N MET A 116 8.67 -20.10 -12.80
CA MET A 116 8.07 -20.67 -14.03
C MET A 116 7.24 -19.63 -14.82
N TYR A 117 7.71 -18.38 -14.91
CA TYR A 117 7.00 -17.26 -15.53
C TYR A 117 6.54 -17.62 -16.96
N GLY A 118 5.23 -17.49 -17.21
CA GLY A 118 4.63 -17.79 -18.50
C GLY A 118 4.46 -19.28 -18.84
N LEU A 119 4.73 -20.21 -17.90
CA LEU A 119 4.54 -21.64 -18.13
C LEU A 119 3.08 -22.01 -18.41
N MET A 120 2.14 -21.42 -17.67
CA MET A 120 0.73 -21.84 -17.76
C MET A 120 0.10 -21.66 -19.15
N PRO A 121 0.23 -20.50 -19.83
CA PRO A 121 -0.25 -20.37 -21.20
C PRO A 121 0.37 -21.38 -22.17
N GLN A 122 1.67 -21.68 -22.04
CA GLN A 122 2.36 -22.64 -22.90
C GLN A 122 1.86 -24.07 -22.64
N LEU A 123 1.73 -24.46 -21.38
CA LEU A 123 1.18 -25.75 -21.00
C LEU A 123 -0.25 -25.91 -21.56
N LEU A 124 -1.11 -24.91 -21.38
CA LEU A 124 -2.50 -24.96 -21.85
C LEU A 124 -2.64 -24.91 -23.37
N SER A 125 -1.71 -24.29 -24.09
CA SER A 125 -1.69 -24.29 -25.57
C SER A 125 -1.10 -25.58 -26.15
N GLY A 126 -0.46 -26.42 -25.33
CA GLY A 126 0.18 -27.64 -25.78
C GLY A 126 1.53 -27.39 -26.48
N ASP A 127 2.32 -26.45 -25.96
CA ASP A 127 3.63 -26.11 -26.48
C ASP A 127 4.53 -27.37 -26.58
N PRO A 128 5.13 -27.66 -27.75
CA PRO A 128 5.92 -28.88 -27.96
C PRO A 128 7.12 -29.02 -27.02
N GLU A 129 7.76 -27.93 -26.61
CA GLU A 129 8.90 -27.94 -25.68
C GLU A 129 8.46 -28.36 -24.29
N VAL A 130 7.31 -27.84 -23.82
CA VAL A 130 6.69 -28.22 -22.55
C VAL A 130 6.23 -29.68 -22.59
N LEU A 131 5.56 -30.12 -23.66
CA LEU A 131 5.07 -31.49 -23.82
C LEU A 131 6.18 -32.53 -24.07
N ALA A 132 7.38 -32.12 -24.42
CA ALA A 132 8.52 -33.02 -24.49
C ALA A 132 8.97 -33.54 -23.11
N THR A 133 8.56 -32.84 -22.02
CA THR A 133 8.83 -33.29 -20.65
C THR A 133 7.73 -34.23 -20.16
N ALA A 134 8.10 -35.25 -19.37
CA ALA A 134 7.12 -36.16 -18.77
C ALA A 134 6.09 -35.43 -17.88
N THR A 135 6.57 -34.46 -17.09
CA THR A 135 5.74 -33.62 -16.22
C THR A 135 4.78 -32.74 -17.03
N GLY A 136 5.27 -32.07 -18.07
CA GLY A 136 4.44 -31.20 -18.92
C GLY A 136 3.34 -31.99 -19.63
N LYS A 137 3.67 -33.15 -20.17
CA LYS A 137 2.69 -34.06 -20.80
C LYS A 137 1.63 -34.51 -19.80
N LYS A 138 2.05 -34.98 -18.60
CA LYS A 138 1.11 -35.38 -17.51
C LYS A 138 0.16 -34.24 -17.13
N TRP A 139 0.69 -33.05 -16.89
CA TRP A 139 -0.12 -31.89 -16.48
C TRP A 139 -1.06 -31.43 -17.60
N TYR A 140 -0.58 -31.36 -18.84
CA TYR A 140 -1.42 -31.03 -19.98
C TYR A 140 -2.62 -31.96 -20.14
N GLU A 141 -2.37 -33.28 -20.15
CA GLU A 141 -3.43 -34.28 -20.26
C GLU A 141 -4.45 -34.20 -19.13
N ALA A 142 -3.99 -33.88 -17.91
CA ALA A 142 -4.86 -33.73 -16.75
C ALA A 142 -5.71 -32.44 -16.83
N LEU A 143 -5.11 -31.30 -17.15
CA LEU A 143 -5.81 -30.02 -17.28
C LEU A 143 -6.81 -30.00 -18.45
N LYS A 144 -6.56 -30.79 -19.51
CA LYS A 144 -7.45 -30.93 -20.67
C LYS A 144 -8.48 -32.07 -20.53
N SER A 145 -8.47 -32.82 -19.44
CA SER A 145 -9.30 -34.01 -19.27
C SER A 145 -10.80 -33.71 -19.15
N GLY A 146 -11.21 -32.50 -18.83
CA GLY A 146 -12.60 -32.16 -18.49
C GLY A 146 -13.07 -32.74 -17.16
N ASN A 147 -12.21 -33.48 -16.42
CA ASN A 147 -12.53 -34.02 -15.10
C ASN A 147 -12.11 -33.02 -14.02
N HIS A 148 -13.06 -32.47 -13.29
CA HIS A 148 -12.86 -31.42 -12.29
C HIS A 148 -11.87 -31.83 -11.20
N ASP A 149 -12.01 -33.05 -10.63
CA ASP A 149 -11.13 -33.50 -9.54
C ASP A 149 -9.70 -33.67 -10.00
N ARG A 150 -9.51 -34.19 -11.23
CA ARG A 150 -8.20 -34.35 -11.84
C ARG A 150 -7.55 -32.99 -12.15
N ILE A 151 -8.34 -32.03 -12.64
CA ILE A 151 -7.86 -30.65 -12.89
C ILE A 151 -7.45 -30.01 -11.56
N PHE A 152 -8.27 -30.09 -10.54
CA PHE A 152 -7.98 -29.51 -9.22
C PHE A 152 -6.74 -30.14 -8.58
N ALA A 153 -6.66 -31.48 -8.56
CA ALA A 153 -5.49 -32.19 -8.04
C ALA A 153 -4.18 -31.79 -8.78
N THR A 154 -4.27 -31.59 -10.11
CA THR A 154 -3.12 -31.15 -10.90
C THR A 154 -2.76 -29.68 -10.59
N ALA A 155 -3.74 -28.80 -10.42
CA ALA A 155 -3.50 -27.42 -10.00
C ALA A 155 -2.78 -27.38 -8.64
N MET A 156 -3.20 -28.20 -7.67
CA MET A 156 -2.54 -28.30 -6.37
C MET A 156 -1.11 -28.90 -6.48
N GLU A 157 -0.89 -29.86 -7.39
CA GLU A 157 0.46 -30.38 -7.66
C GLU A 157 1.37 -29.29 -8.25
N ILE A 158 0.87 -28.49 -9.18
CA ILE A 158 1.62 -27.38 -9.79
C ILE A 158 2.00 -26.35 -8.73
N VAL A 159 1.02 -25.91 -7.91
CA VAL A 159 1.25 -24.95 -6.81
C VAL A 159 2.22 -25.56 -5.77
N GLY A 160 2.04 -26.82 -5.40
CA GLY A 160 2.94 -27.52 -4.48
C GLY A 160 4.38 -27.60 -4.98
N SER A 161 4.59 -27.67 -6.30
CA SER A 161 5.93 -27.70 -6.91
C SER A 161 6.73 -26.40 -6.70
N LEU A 162 6.06 -25.28 -6.38
CA LEU A 162 6.73 -24.04 -6.00
C LEU A 162 7.59 -24.17 -4.75
N SER A 163 7.34 -25.14 -3.87
CA SER A 163 8.17 -25.37 -2.69
C SER A 163 9.51 -26.06 -3.01
N GLY A 164 9.70 -26.57 -4.25
CA GLY A 164 10.90 -27.26 -4.70
C GLY A 164 12.12 -26.35 -4.84
N ASP A 165 13.30 -26.98 -4.99
CA ASP A 165 14.57 -26.27 -5.18
C ASP A 165 14.91 -26.03 -6.67
N ALA A 166 14.15 -26.65 -7.58
CA ALA A 166 14.29 -26.49 -9.02
C ALA A 166 12.91 -26.53 -9.69
N PRO A 167 12.73 -25.83 -10.83
CA PRO A 167 11.48 -25.88 -11.56
C PRO A 167 11.28 -27.27 -12.18
N PRO A 168 10.07 -27.86 -12.07
CA PRO A 168 9.76 -29.16 -12.67
C PRO A 168 9.81 -29.13 -14.21
N ILE A 169 9.65 -27.95 -14.79
CA ILE A 169 9.78 -27.69 -16.23
C ILE A 169 10.62 -26.42 -16.38
N LYS A 170 11.77 -26.53 -17.04
CA LYS A 170 12.66 -25.39 -17.28
C LYS A 170 12.65 -25.02 -18.76
N SER A 171 12.32 -23.76 -19.08
CA SER A 171 12.47 -23.17 -20.40
C SER A 171 12.81 -21.68 -20.26
N GLU A 172 14.12 -21.37 -20.38
CA GLU A 172 14.61 -19.97 -20.33
C GLU A 172 14.07 -19.14 -21.50
N LYS A 173 13.91 -19.77 -22.66
CA LYS A 173 13.32 -19.12 -23.85
C LYS A 173 11.86 -18.73 -23.61
N ALA A 174 11.10 -19.61 -22.96
CA ALA A 174 9.72 -19.38 -22.62
C ALA A 174 9.55 -18.20 -21.65
N VAL A 175 10.34 -18.20 -20.57
CA VAL A 175 10.35 -17.10 -19.59
C VAL A 175 10.69 -15.77 -20.29
N ARG A 176 11.74 -15.75 -21.12
CA ARG A 176 12.14 -14.54 -21.84
C ARG A 176 11.05 -14.04 -22.80
N ASN A 177 10.43 -14.94 -23.55
CA ASN A 177 9.37 -14.57 -24.48
C ASN A 177 8.15 -13.99 -23.73
N ALA A 178 7.69 -14.65 -22.67
CA ALA A 178 6.57 -14.18 -21.86
C ALA A 178 6.89 -12.85 -21.19
N TRP A 179 8.09 -12.69 -20.64
CA TRP A 179 8.54 -11.42 -20.04
C TRP A 179 8.56 -10.27 -21.05
N THR A 180 9.15 -10.51 -22.25
CA THR A 180 9.23 -9.50 -23.31
C THR A 180 7.82 -9.11 -23.81
N ALA A 181 6.91 -10.07 -23.91
CA ALA A 181 5.51 -9.79 -24.28
C ALA A 181 4.81 -8.94 -23.21
N TYR A 182 5.01 -9.25 -21.94
CA TYR A 182 4.44 -8.47 -20.83
C TYR A 182 4.97 -7.04 -20.80
N THR A 183 6.27 -6.85 -20.88
CA THR A 183 6.87 -5.51 -20.80
C THR A 183 6.42 -4.62 -21.98
N ALA A 184 6.31 -5.20 -23.17
CA ALA A 184 5.74 -4.51 -24.34
C ALA A 184 4.25 -4.14 -24.13
N LEU A 185 3.50 -5.04 -23.48
CA LEU A 185 2.10 -4.78 -23.16
C LEU A 185 1.97 -3.67 -22.12
N ALA A 186 2.80 -3.66 -21.08
CA ALA A 186 2.85 -2.57 -20.10
C ALA A 186 3.17 -1.22 -20.76
N ASP A 187 4.10 -1.17 -21.72
CA ASP A 187 4.37 0.05 -22.49
C ASP A 187 3.18 0.48 -23.36
N LYS A 188 2.47 -0.48 -23.98
CA LYS A 188 1.25 -0.21 -24.77
C LYS A 188 0.15 0.44 -23.93
N TYR A 189 -0.04 -0.01 -22.69
CA TYR A 189 -1.10 0.48 -21.80
C TYR A 189 -0.67 1.68 -20.94
N ASN A 190 0.62 2.04 -20.93
CA ASN A 190 1.12 3.21 -20.22
C ASN A 190 0.70 4.49 -20.97
N GLU A 191 -0.13 5.31 -20.33
CA GLU A 191 -0.64 6.58 -20.86
C GLU A 191 -0.34 7.69 -19.84
N PRO A 192 0.86 8.33 -19.94
CA PRO A 192 1.28 9.37 -18.98
C PRO A 192 0.22 10.46 -18.79
N GLY A 193 -0.02 10.83 -17.55
CA GLY A 193 -1.06 11.79 -17.17
C GLY A 193 -2.46 11.18 -16.94
N ARG A 194 -2.71 9.95 -17.42
CA ARG A 194 -3.99 9.26 -17.28
C ARG A 194 -3.91 7.94 -16.55
N PHE A 195 -3.04 7.04 -17.00
CA PHE A 195 -2.85 5.72 -16.41
C PHE A 195 -1.39 5.29 -16.52
N THR A 196 -0.79 4.92 -15.42
CA THR A 196 0.59 4.43 -15.38
C THR A 196 0.62 2.91 -15.25
N ALA A 197 1.12 2.22 -16.28
CA ALA A 197 1.43 0.81 -16.22
C ALA A 197 2.89 0.62 -15.83
N LEU A 198 3.16 0.37 -14.54
CA LEU A 198 4.50 0.04 -14.05
C LEU A 198 4.84 -1.41 -14.41
N ILE A 199 6.13 -1.70 -14.61
CA ILE A 199 6.62 -3.05 -14.90
C ILE A 199 7.13 -3.66 -13.60
N GLY A 200 6.72 -4.89 -13.31
CA GLY A 200 7.16 -5.61 -12.12
C GLY A 200 7.02 -7.12 -12.23
N PHE A 201 7.48 -7.82 -11.23
CA PHE A 201 7.29 -9.25 -11.03
C PHE A 201 7.35 -9.56 -9.53
N GLU A 202 6.82 -10.71 -9.12
CA GLU A 202 6.97 -11.18 -7.75
C GLU A 202 8.07 -12.23 -7.64
N TRP A 203 9.08 -11.97 -6.81
CA TRP A 203 10.01 -12.98 -6.33
C TRP A 203 9.37 -13.70 -5.13
N THR A 204 9.27 -15.03 -5.23
CA THR A 204 8.49 -15.86 -4.30
C THR A 204 9.35 -16.93 -3.68
N ALA A 205 9.80 -16.74 -2.44
CA ALA A 205 10.57 -17.75 -1.73
C ALA A 205 9.67 -18.53 -0.75
N ILE A 206 9.49 -19.81 -1.03
CA ILE A 206 8.71 -20.76 -0.25
C ILE A 206 9.61 -21.91 0.23
N GLY A 207 9.50 -22.27 1.50
CA GLY A 207 10.31 -23.34 2.12
C GLY A 207 9.98 -23.51 3.59
N GLY A 208 8.67 -23.67 3.94
CA GLY A 208 8.17 -23.60 5.32
C GLY A 208 8.07 -22.16 5.83
N PHE A 209 8.26 -21.18 4.97
CA PHE A 209 8.13 -19.73 5.20
C PHE A 209 7.56 -19.08 3.95
N ASN A 210 7.11 -17.84 4.08
CA ASN A 210 6.61 -17.01 3.00
C ASN A 210 7.40 -15.69 2.99
N LEU A 211 8.39 -15.58 2.08
CA LEU A 211 9.28 -14.41 1.98
C LEU A 211 9.20 -13.80 0.58
N HIS A 212 8.05 -13.24 0.23
CA HIS A 212 7.75 -12.71 -1.09
C HIS A 212 8.06 -11.22 -1.21
N ARG A 213 8.42 -10.76 -2.42
CA ARG A 213 8.65 -9.34 -2.76
C ARG A 213 8.18 -9.02 -4.16
N ASN A 214 7.40 -7.96 -4.29
CA ASN A 214 7.12 -7.37 -5.59
C ASN A 214 8.28 -6.48 -6.01
N VAL A 215 8.96 -6.83 -7.07
CA VAL A 215 10.04 -6.03 -7.67
C VAL A 215 9.43 -5.13 -8.74
N ILE A 216 9.69 -3.82 -8.66
CA ILE A 216 9.12 -2.80 -9.54
C ILE A 216 10.25 -2.00 -10.19
N PHE A 217 10.17 -1.81 -11.50
CA PHE A 217 11.12 -1.03 -12.29
C PHE A 217 10.63 0.41 -12.48
N ARG A 218 11.52 1.38 -12.32
CA ARG A 218 11.25 2.79 -12.62
C ARG A 218 11.08 3.04 -14.12
N GLY A 219 11.73 2.22 -14.95
CA GLY A 219 11.83 2.40 -16.38
C GLY A 219 10.78 1.66 -17.21
N ASP A 220 10.98 1.71 -18.51
CA ASP A 220 10.17 1.06 -19.55
C ASP A 220 10.67 -0.36 -19.91
N ALA A 221 10.07 -0.96 -20.94
CA ALA A 221 10.45 -2.28 -21.45
C ALA A 221 11.94 -2.38 -21.87
N ARG A 222 12.55 -1.28 -22.35
CA ARG A 222 13.98 -1.28 -22.73
C ARG A 222 14.87 -1.52 -21.52
N VAL A 223 14.47 -1.03 -20.37
CA VAL A 223 15.17 -1.23 -19.09
C VAL A 223 14.87 -2.63 -18.56
N ALA A 224 13.59 -2.97 -18.41
CA ALA A 224 13.16 -4.24 -17.81
C ALA A 224 13.64 -5.48 -18.60
N ASN A 225 13.71 -5.41 -19.93
CA ASN A 225 14.18 -6.50 -20.79
C ASN A 225 15.70 -6.74 -20.76
N ARG A 226 16.47 -5.92 -20.02
CA ARG A 226 17.89 -6.21 -19.78
C ARG A 226 18.10 -7.39 -18.84
N THR A 227 17.04 -7.84 -18.21
CA THR A 227 17.00 -9.06 -17.41
C THR A 227 15.73 -9.86 -17.69
N VAL A 228 15.55 -10.97 -16.98
CA VAL A 228 14.29 -11.69 -16.80
C VAL A 228 13.97 -11.70 -15.30
N PRO A 229 12.73 -12.03 -14.88
CA PRO A 229 12.39 -12.15 -13.48
C PRO A 229 13.36 -13.06 -12.70
N TYR A 230 13.94 -12.56 -11.63
CA TYR A 230 14.76 -13.32 -10.69
C TYR A 230 13.86 -14.13 -9.79
N SER A 231 14.07 -15.42 -9.68
CA SER A 231 13.18 -16.37 -9.02
C SER A 231 13.81 -17.03 -7.79
N GLN A 232 13.02 -17.73 -6.98
CA GLN A 232 13.57 -18.54 -5.89
C GLN A 232 14.48 -19.68 -6.37
N TYR A 233 14.37 -20.09 -7.64
CA TYR A 233 15.25 -21.11 -8.23
C TYR A 233 16.66 -20.57 -8.49
N ASP A 234 16.82 -19.22 -8.53
CA ASP A 234 18.12 -18.57 -8.51
C ASP A 234 18.64 -18.48 -7.06
N SER A 235 17.79 -18.07 -6.12
CA SER A 235 18.05 -18.15 -4.68
C SER A 235 16.76 -17.91 -3.86
N LYS A 236 16.58 -18.68 -2.78
CA LYS A 236 15.52 -18.46 -1.78
C LYS A 236 15.89 -17.42 -0.71
N ASN A 237 17.11 -16.90 -0.75
CA ASN A 237 17.63 -15.94 0.20
C ASN A 237 17.34 -14.50 -0.26
N PRO A 238 16.54 -13.70 0.46
CA PRO A 238 16.26 -12.31 0.09
C PRO A 238 17.51 -11.42 0.00
N GLU A 239 18.59 -11.76 0.73
CA GLU A 239 19.86 -11.04 0.63
C GLU A 239 20.49 -11.16 -0.76
N ASP A 240 20.31 -12.31 -1.43
CA ASP A 240 20.80 -12.52 -2.79
C ASP A 240 19.93 -11.78 -3.81
N LEU A 241 18.62 -11.68 -3.57
CA LEU A 241 17.75 -10.78 -4.35
C LEU A 241 18.26 -9.33 -4.25
N TRP A 242 18.54 -8.80 -3.07
CA TRP A 242 19.02 -7.42 -2.92
C TRP A 242 20.39 -7.21 -3.60
N ARG A 243 21.29 -8.20 -3.54
CA ARG A 243 22.57 -8.15 -4.27
C ARG A 243 22.37 -8.16 -5.78
N TYR A 244 21.45 -9.00 -6.26
CA TYR A 244 21.07 -9.05 -7.67
C TYR A 244 20.51 -7.70 -8.15
N LEU A 245 19.60 -7.08 -7.39
CA LEU A 245 19.05 -5.77 -7.72
C LEU A 245 20.14 -4.69 -7.73
N ALA A 246 21.06 -4.71 -6.77
CA ALA A 246 22.19 -3.78 -6.73
C ALA A 246 23.11 -3.91 -7.94
N GLU A 247 23.40 -5.13 -8.39
CA GLU A 247 24.21 -5.36 -9.58
C GLU A 247 23.45 -4.96 -10.85
N PHE A 248 22.15 -5.23 -10.93
CA PHE A 248 21.29 -4.75 -12.02
C PHE A 248 21.33 -3.24 -12.15
N GLU A 249 21.14 -2.49 -11.05
CA GLU A 249 21.21 -1.01 -11.06
C GLU A 249 22.59 -0.52 -11.51
N LYS A 250 23.66 -1.13 -11.02
CA LYS A 250 25.03 -0.78 -11.36
C LYS A 250 25.33 -0.99 -12.86
N GLN A 251 24.85 -2.08 -13.44
CA GLN A 251 25.06 -2.42 -14.84
C GLN A 251 24.20 -1.59 -15.80
N THR A 252 23.01 -1.17 -15.35
CA THR A 252 22.01 -0.56 -16.22
C THR A 252 21.85 0.93 -16.02
N GLY A 253 22.20 1.46 -14.84
CA GLY A 253 21.88 2.80 -14.40
C GLY A 253 20.38 3.00 -14.10
N ALA A 254 19.60 1.92 -14.09
CA ALA A 254 18.18 1.93 -13.76
C ALA A 254 17.96 1.91 -12.25
N GLU A 255 16.73 2.16 -11.83
CA GLU A 255 16.31 2.09 -10.43
C GLU A 255 15.20 1.05 -10.28
N VAL A 256 15.28 0.28 -9.19
CA VAL A 256 14.31 -0.74 -8.83
C VAL A 256 14.00 -0.68 -7.33
N LEU A 257 12.82 -1.14 -6.94
CA LEU A 257 12.45 -1.34 -5.55
C LEU A 257 11.82 -2.72 -5.35
N ALA A 258 11.81 -3.21 -4.11
CA ALA A 258 11.18 -4.46 -3.73
C ALA A 258 10.23 -4.19 -2.55
N ILE A 259 8.99 -4.67 -2.65
CA ILE A 259 7.97 -4.49 -1.61
C ILE A 259 7.71 -5.84 -0.95
N PRO A 260 8.17 -6.09 0.29
CA PRO A 260 7.82 -7.28 1.04
C PRO A 260 6.35 -7.26 1.43
N HIS A 261 5.72 -8.43 1.40
CA HIS A 261 4.33 -8.63 1.75
C HIS A 261 4.10 -9.95 2.48
N ASN A 262 2.91 -10.12 3.08
CA ASN A 262 2.56 -11.29 3.88
C ASN A 262 3.55 -11.63 5.00
N GLY A 263 4.04 -10.61 5.70
CA GLY A 263 4.83 -10.81 6.92
C GLY A 263 4.13 -11.73 7.91
N ASN A 264 2.81 -11.57 8.07
CA ASN A 264 1.94 -12.38 8.92
C ASN A 264 1.93 -13.90 8.60
N LEU A 265 2.46 -14.32 7.45
CA LEU A 265 2.53 -15.71 7.03
C LEU A 265 3.98 -16.24 6.93
N SER A 266 4.96 -15.48 7.41
CA SER A 266 6.39 -15.74 7.21
C SER A 266 7.03 -16.68 8.23
N ASN A 267 6.29 -17.19 9.21
CA ASN A 267 6.82 -17.93 10.36
C ASN A 267 7.89 -17.16 11.13
N GLY A 268 7.64 -15.86 11.35
CA GLY A 268 8.54 -14.99 12.09
C GLY A 268 9.83 -14.63 11.36
N ARG A 269 9.88 -14.74 10.04
CA ARG A 269 11.12 -14.53 9.27
C ARG A 269 11.15 -13.25 8.43
N MET A 270 10.03 -12.52 8.33
CA MET A 270 9.98 -11.34 7.47
C MET A 270 10.82 -10.18 8.03
N PHE A 271 10.70 -9.86 9.32
CA PHE A 271 11.32 -8.67 9.93
C PHE A 271 12.28 -9.01 11.08
N THR A 272 13.02 -10.11 10.93
CA THR A 272 13.95 -10.62 11.94
C THR A 272 15.21 -9.76 12.11
N VAL A 273 15.90 -9.91 13.23
CA VAL A 273 17.20 -9.30 13.51
C VAL A 273 18.38 -10.14 13.04
N GLU A 274 18.09 -11.20 12.31
CA GLU A 274 19.05 -12.16 11.78
C GLU A 274 19.04 -12.18 10.26
N THR A 275 20.14 -12.63 9.68
CA THR A 275 20.25 -12.95 8.25
C THR A 275 19.45 -14.20 7.93
N PHE A 276 19.25 -14.48 6.64
CA PHE A 276 18.59 -15.72 6.20
C PHE A 276 19.27 -16.99 6.72
N ALA A 277 20.58 -16.93 6.95
CA ALA A 277 21.38 -18.01 7.52
C ALA A 277 21.37 -18.08 9.04
N GLY A 278 20.52 -17.29 9.74
CA GLY A 278 20.42 -17.28 11.20
C GLY A 278 21.59 -16.62 11.94
N LYS A 279 22.34 -15.75 11.24
CA LYS A 279 23.41 -14.95 11.85
C LYS A 279 22.90 -13.53 12.14
N PRO A 280 23.43 -12.81 13.15
CA PRO A 280 23.06 -11.42 13.37
C PRO A 280 23.20 -10.56 12.11
N LEU A 281 22.24 -9.66 11.87
CA LEU A 281 22.31 -8.71 10.76
C LEU A 281 23.59 -7.87 10.85
N THR A 282 24.23 -7.68 9.69
CA THR A 282 25.36 -6.76 9.54
C THR A 282 24.88 -5.41 9.01
N LYS A 283 25.73 -4.37 9.16
CA LYS A 283 25.45 -3.04 8.61
C LYS A 283 25.24 -3.09 7.09
N GLU A 284 26.02 -3.89 6.37
CA GLU A 284 25.96 -4.02 4.92
C GLU A 284 24.63 -4.62 4.46
N ILE A 285 24.18 -5.70 5.11
CA ILE A 285 22.88 -6.34 4.79
C ILE A 285 21.73 -5.41 5.15
N ALA A 286 21.80 -4.76 6.31
CA ALA A 286 20.80 -3.77 6.72
C ALA A 286 20.70 -2.59 5.72
N ALA A 287 21.84 -2.12 5.20
CA ALA A 287 21.88 -1.07 4.19
C ALA A 287 21.29 -1.50 2.84
N LEU A 288 21.58 -2.72 2.39
CA LEU A 288 20.98 -3.28 1.16
C LEU A 288 19.46 -3.38 1.32
N ARG A 289 18.99 -3.91 2.43
CA ARG A 289 17.55 -3.98 2.71
C ARG A 289 16.91 -2.59 2.71
N ALA A 290 17.47 -1.64 3.45
CA ALA A 290 16.98 -0.26 3.51
C ALA A 290 16.95 0.45 2.15
N ARG A 291 17.84 0.06 1.22
CA ARG A 291 17.90 0.60 -0.14
C ARG A 291 16.73 0.13 -0.99
N PHE A 292 16.44 -1.16 -0.98
CA PHE A 292 15.48 -1.79 -1.89
C PHE A 292 14.08 -1.94 -1.28
N GLU A 293 13.97 -2.24 0.02
CA GLU A 293 12.69 -2.37 0.71
C GLU A 293 12.26 -1.04 1.32
N ARG A 294 11.95 -0.08 0.44
CA ARG A 294 11.51 1.27 0.82
C ARG A 294 10.07 1.30 1.34
N LEU A 295 9.27 0.33 0.96
CA LEU A 295 7.86 0.17 1.30
C LEU A 295 7.61 -1.21 1.86
N VAL A 296 6.50 -1.37 2.56
CA VAL A 296 5.92 -2.64 2.96
C VAL A 296 4.43 -2.64 2.64
N GLU A 297 3.93 -3.75 2.15
CA GLU A 297 2.51 -3.98 1.96
C GLU A 297 1.89 -4.44 3.27
N VAL A 298 1.04 -3.60 3.87
CA VAL A 298 0.46 -3.86 5.20
C VAL A 298 -0.94 -4.45 5.13
N THR A 299 -1.62 -4.39 4.00
CA THR A 299 -2.96 -4.95 3.84
C THR A 299 -3.17 -5.48 2.43
N GLN A 300 -3.78 -6.65 2.34
CA GLN A 300 -4.14 -7.35 1.11
C GLN A 300 -5.16 -8.46 1.42
N ILE A 301 -5.53 -9.25 0.41
CA ILE A 301 -6.57 -10.30 0.53
C ILE A 301 -6.26 -11.37 1.60
N LYS A 302 -4.98 -11.63 1.89
CA LYS A 302 -4.52 -12.57 2.93
C LYS A 302 -4.34 -11.90 4.30
N GLY A 303 -5.11 -10.83 4.55
CA GLY A 303 -5.22 -10.16 5.84
C GLY A 303 -4.32 -8.92 6.00
N ASP A 304 -4.49 -8.27 7.14
CA ASP A 304 -3.78 -7.05 7.53
C ASP A 304 -2.54 -7.39 8.37
N GLY A 305 -1.43 -6.74 8.07
CA GLY A 305 -0.13 -6.90 8.73
C GLY A 305 0.35 -5.63 9.43
N GLU A 306 -0.53 -4.64 9.70
CA GLU A 306 -0.12 -3.41 10.41
C GLU A 306 0.24 -3.70 11.86
N ALA A 307 -0.69 -4.27 12.65
CA ALA A 307 -0.50 -4.58 14.06
C ALA A 307 -1.28 -5.83 14.48
N HIS A 308 -0.90 -6.43 15.62
CA HIS A 308 -1.55 -7.60 16.17
C HIS A 308 -1.97 -7.36 17.64
N PRO A 309 -3.17 -7.80 18.10
CA PRO A 309 -3.65 -7.56 19.46
C PRO A 309 -2.73 -8.07 20.57
N MET A 310 -2.03 -9.19 20.34
CA MET A 310 -1.07 -9.72 21.33
C MET A 310 0.17 -8.83 21.49
N LEU A 311 0.53 -8.07 20.46
CA LEU A 311 1.68 -7.16 20.45
C LEU A 311 1.28 -5.75 20.88
N SER A 312 0.06 -5.35 20.58
CA SER A 312 -0.53 -4.03 20.82
C SER A 312 -1.82 -4.14 21.65
N PRO A 313 -1.78 -4.67 22.89
CA PRO A 313 -2.98 -5.00 23.67
C PRO A 313 -3.81 -3.79 24.11
N ASN A 314 -3.24 -2.59 24.04
CA ASN A 314 -3.93 -1.35 24.38
C ASN A 314 -4.57 -0.66 23.16
N ASP A 315 -4.37 -1.19 21.96
CA ASP A 315 -4.92 -0.69 20.71
C ASP A 315 -6.21 -1.44 20.34
N GLU A 316 -7.35 -0.78 20.46
CA GLU A 316 -8.67 -1.37 20.17
C GLU A 316 -8.88 -1.71 18.69
N PHE A 317 -8.03 -1.18 17.78
CA PHE A 317 -8.10 -1.41 16.35
C PHE A 317 -6.99 -2.31 15.79
N ALA A 318 -6.19 -2.97 16.65
CA ALA A 318 -5.11 -3.85 16.22
C ALA A 318 -5.57 -5.18 15.59
N GLY A 319 -6.84 -5.56 15.73
CA GLY A 319 -7.37 -6.87 15.33
C GLY A 319 -8.10 -6.87 13.99
N TYR A 320 -7.69 -6.07 13.02
CA TYR A 320 -8.37 -5.97 11.73
C TYR A 320 -7.99 -7.12 10.79
N GLU A 321 -8.98 -7.85 10.25
CA GLU A 321 -8.86 -8.86 9.17
C GLU A 321 -7.60 -9.77 9.30
N LEU A 322 -7.37 -10.35 10.48
CA LEU A 322 -6.15 -11.11 10.77
C LEU A 322 -6.13 -12.48 10.09
N TRP A 323 -4.97 -12.84 9.52
CA TRP A 323 -4.60 -14.22 9.17
C TRP A 323 -3.38 -14.62 10.02
N ASP A 324 -3.62 -15.23 11.18
CA ASP A 324 -2.64 -15.47 12.22
C ASP A 324 -2.62 -16.92 12.76
N LYS A 325 -3.25 -17.87 12.06
CA LYS A 325 -3.36 -19.27 12.53
C LYS A 325 -2.13 -20.10 12.22
N SER A 326 -1.53 -19.90 11.05
CA SER A 326 -0.44 -20.74 10.50
C SER A 326 0.38 -19.99 9.47
N ASN A 327 1.40 -20.66 8.91
CA ASN A 327 2.04 -20.22 7.67
C ASN A 327 1.07 -20.34 6.47
N LEU A 328 1.48 -19.84 5.29
CA LEU A 328 0.65 -19.83 4.09
C LEU A 328 0.10 -21.21 3.71
N ASN A 329 0.90 -22.27 3.86
CA ASN A 329 0.53 -23.64 3.46
C ASN A 329 -0.19 -24.42 4.58
N GLY A 330 -0.50 -23.81 5.73
CA GLY A 330 -1.14 -24.47 6.86
C GLY A 330 -0.33 -25.61 7.48
N THR A 331 0.97 -25.70 7.21
CA THR A 331 1.85 -26.80 7.65
C THR A 331 2.48 -26.58 9.03
N GLU A 332 2.51 -25.35 9.51
CA GLU A 332 3.05 -24.98 10.80
C GLU A 332 2.14 -23.96 11.50
N ALA A 333 1.74 -24.29 12.74
CA ALA A 333 0.94 -23.39 13.57
C ALA A 333 1.70 -22.12 13.91
N LYS A 334 0.99 -21.00 13.96
CA LYS A 334 1.53 -19.74 14.47
C LYS A 334 1.92 -19.89 15.94
N LYS A 335 3.11 -19.40 16.28
CA LYS A 335 3.61 -19.34 17.66
C LYS A 335 3.72 -17.87 18.10
N PRO A 336 3.45 -17.55 19.36
CA PRO A 336 3.50 -16.15 19.85
C PRO A 336 4.84 -15.44 19.58
N GLU A 337 5.95 -16.17 19.67
CA GLU A 337 7.29 -15.64 19.42
C GLU A 337 7.57 -15.27 17.94
N MET A 338 6.76 -15.75 16.99
CA MET A 338 6.85 -15.39 15.58
C MET A 338 6.27 -14.00 15.33
N LEU A 339 5.18 -13.63 16.01
CA LEU A 339 4.38 -12.43 15.75
C LEU A 339 5.21 -11.15 15.74
N GLN A 340 6.18 -11.02 16.66
CA GLN A 340 7.05 -9.83 16.74
C GLN A 340 7.87 -9.57 15.47
N TRP A 341 8.05 -10.58 14.61
CA TRP A 341 8.82 -10.49 13.37
C TRP A 341 7.94 -10.47 12.11
N GLU A 342 6.62 -10.31 12.29
CA GLU A 342 5.64 -10.47 11.21
C GLU A 342 4.84 -9.21 10.91
N TYR A 343 4.69 -8.29 11.88
CA TYR A 343 3.83 -7.12 11.77
C TYR A 343 4.65 -5.84 11.59
N ALA A 344 4.14 -4.93 10.76
CA ALA A 344 4.84 -3.71 10.36
C ALA A 344 5.19 -2.81 11.54
N ARG A 345 4.28 -2.61 12.51
CA ARG A 345 4.50 -1.77 13.69
C ARG A 345 5.66 -2.30 14.55
N GLU A 346 5.73 -3.61 14.73
CA GLU A 346 6.86 -4.23 15.45
C GLU A 346 8.17 -4.10 14.68
N ALA A 347 8.12 -4.26 13.35
CA ALA A 347 9.29 -4.04 12.51
C ALA A 347 9.81 -2.60 12.60
N LEU A 348 8.93 -1.60 12.62
CA LEU A 348 9.33 -0.19 12.82
C LEU A 348 10.03 0.00 14.16
N LYS A 349 9.52 -0.60 15.26
CA LYS A 349 10.16 -0.57 16.59
C LYS A 349 11.52 -1.28 16.58
N THR A 350 11.59 -2.47 15.99
CA THR A 350 12.84 -3.22 15.80
C THR A 350 13.85 -2.41 14.99
N GLY A 351 13.38 -1.67 13.99
CA GLY A 351 14.20 -0.78 13.19
C GLY A 351 14.88 0.34 13.98
N LEU A 352 14.23 0.90 15.02
CA LEU A 352 14.86 1.87 15.92
C LEU A 352 16.07 1.25 16.65
N ALA A 353 15.88 0.04 17.18
CA ALA A 353 16.95 -0.67 17.89
C ALA A 353 18.12 -1.05 16.97
N LEU A 354 17.83 -1.54 15.77
CA LEU A 354 18.83 -1.85 14.75
C LEU A 354 19.55 -0.59 14.26
N GLY A 355 18.82 0.51 14.07
CA GLY A 355 19.38 1.81 13.72
C GLY A 355 20.44 2.29 14.72
N LYS A 356 20.17 2.16 16.01
CA LYS A 356 21.15 2.44 17.07
C LYS A 356 22.35 1.49 17.03
N LYS A 357 22.09 0.18 16.88
CA LYS A 357 23.13 -0.87 16.93
C LYS A 357 24.04 -0.87 15.71
N LEU A 358 23.48 -0.70 14.49
CA LEU A 358 24.18 -0.87 13.22
C LEU A 358 24.51 0.46 12.52
N GLY A 359 23.92 1.57 12.98
CA GLY A 359 23.97 2.86 12.29
C GLY A 359 23.09 2.93 11.03
N VAL A 360 22.28 1.91 10.79
CA VAL A 360 21.31 1.82 9.68
C VAL A 360 20.04 1.13 10.16
N ASN A 361 18.89 1.73 9.89
CA ASN A 361 17.58 1.15 10.16
C ASN A 361 17.06 0.42 8.91
N PRO A 362 17.04 -0.93 8.86
CA PRO A 362 16.57 -1.69 7.71
C PRO A 362 15.04 -1.69 7.55
N TYR A 363 14.32 -1.22 8.55
CA TYR A 363 12.85 -1.18 8.61
C TYR A 363 12.29 0.25 8.59
N LYS A 364 13.04 1.18 7.99
CA LYS A 364 12.62 2.56 7.78
C LYS A 364 11.78 2.69 6.51
N PHE A 365 10.76 1.85 6.39
CA PHE A 365 9.89 1.76 5.22
C PHE A 365 8.65 2.64 5.34
N GLY A 366 7.99 2.91 4.22
CA GLY A 366 6.63 3.43 4.11
C GLY A 366 5.62 2.28 3.98
N MET A 367 4.33 2.62 3.96
CA MET A 367 3.23 1.67 3.91
C MET A 367 2.42 1.80 2.62
N VAL A 368 2.02 0.66 2.03
CA VAL A 368 1.07 0.56 0.92
C VAL A 368 0.09 -0.59 1.17
N GLY A 369 -1.07 -0.53 0.54
CA GLY A 369 -1.99 -1.65 0.38
C GLY A 369 -1.97 -2.15 -1.05
N SER A 370 -2.42 -3.37 -1.29
CA SER A 370 -2.52 -3.98 -2.60
C SER A 370 -3.59 -5.08 -2.60
N THR A 371 -3.88 -5.67 -3.76
CA THR A 371 -4.90 -6.72 -3.80
C THR A 371 -4.34 -8.11 -3.59
N ASP A 372 -3.22 -8.45 -4.19
CA ASP A 372 -2.73 -9.82 -4.30
C ASP A 372 -3.82 -10.77 -4.89
N SER A 373 -4.65 -10.20 -5.76
CA SER A 373 -5.69 -10.97 -6.42
C SER A 373 -5.11 -11.86 -7.51
N HIS A 374 -5.61 -13.08 -7.62
CA HIS A 374 -5.22 -14.06 -8.64
C HIS A 374 -6.33 -14.26 -9.70
N THR A 375 -7.24 -13.30 -9.80
CA THR A 375 -8.33 -13.28 -10.77
C THR A 375 -8.08 -12.33 -11.94
N SER A 376 -6.95 -11.62 -11.96
CA SER A 376 -6.63 -10.49 -12.86
C SER A 376 -7.51 -9.26 -12.62
N MET A 377 -8.33 -9.27 -11.57
CA MET A 377 -9.24 -8.18 -11.20
C MET A 377 -8.66 -7.42 -10.01
N SER A 378 -8.06 -6.26 -10.28
CA SER A 378 -7.53 -5.36 -9.25
C SER A 378 -8.67 -4.56 -8.60
N THR A 379 -9.43 -5.20 -7.70
CA THR A 379 -10.51 -4.57 -6.95
C THR A 379 -10.41 -4.86 -5.46
N ALA A 380 -10.54 -3.79 -4.65
CA ALA A 380 -10.61 -3.81 -3.19
C ALA A 380 -11.94 -3.22 -2.69
N GLU A 381 -12.96 -3.14 -3.55
CA GLU A 381 -14.29 -2.64 -3.23
C GLU A 381 -15.12 -3.77 -2.63
N GLU A 382 -15.70 -3.59 -1.43
CA GLU A 382 -16.48 -4.60 -0.71
C GLU A 382 -17.70 -5.11 -1.50
N ASP A 383 -18.34 -4.24 -2.28
CA ASP A 383 -19.50 -4.60 -3.12
C ASP A 383 -19.11 -5.19 -4.49
N ASN A 384 -17.82 -5.20 -4.81
CA ASN A 384 -17.25 -5.64 -6.10
C ASN A 384 -16.06 -6.60 -5.92
N PHE A 385 -16.01 -7.32 -4.82
CA PHE A 385 -14.91 -8.22 -4.48
C PHE A 385 -14.95 -9.53 -5.26
N PHE A 386 -13.87 -9.87 -5.99
CA PHE A 386 -13.79 -11.06 -6.85
C PHE A 386 -13.09 -12.27 -6.22
N GLY A 387 -12.60 -12.16 -4.98
CA GLY A 387 -11.93 -13.27 -4.28
C GLY A 387 -10.46 -13.44 -4.66
N LYS A 388 -9.80 -14.39 -3.99
CA LYS A 388 -8.36 -14.66 -4.16
C LYS A 388 -8.03 -15.27 -5.53
N HIS A 389 -8.82 -16.23 -5.99
CA HIS A 389 -8.60 -16.95 -7.24
C HIS A 389 -9.94 -17.31 -7.91
N SER A 390 -9.89 -17.70 -9.18
CA SER A 390 -11.11 -17.95 -9.97
C SER A 390 -12.03 -19.05 -9.43
N GLY A 391 -11.54 -19.92 -8.54
CA GLY A 391 -12.38 -20.92 -7.85
C GLY A 391 -13.23 -20.33 -6.71
N VAL A 392 -13.05 -19.06 -6.37
CA VAL A 392 -13.84 -18.33 -5.35
C VAL A 392 -14.32 -16.97 -5.89
N GLU A 393 -14.62 -16.91 -7.19
CA GLU A 393 -15.35 -15.78 -7.77
C GLU A 393 -16.77 -15.68 -7.19
N PRO A 394 -17.46 -14.52 -7.31
CA PRO A 394 -18.79 -14.32 -6.72
C PRO A 394 -19.80 -15.41 -7.08
N GLU A 395 -20.26 -16.17 -6.06
CA GLU A 395 -21.27 -17.19 -6.19
C GLU A 395 -21.89 -17.52 -4.80
N PRO A 396 -23.04 -18.22 -4.70
CA PRO A 396 -23.78 -18.37 -3.43
C PRO A 396 -23.03 -19.04 -2.28
N HIS A 397 -22.03 -19.88 -2.57
CA HIS A 397 -21.34 -20.72 -1.59
C HIS A 397 -19.86 -20.39 -1.40
N ARG A 398 -19.31 -19.41 -2.15
CA ARG A 398 -17.86 -19.11 -2.07
C ARG A 398 -17.37 -18.74 -0.67
N TRP A 399 -18.25 -18.20 0.18
CA TRP A 399 -17.90 -17.83 1.55
C TRP A 399 -17.47 -19.03 2.39
N GLU A 400 -17.98 -20.24 2.10
CA GLU A 400 -17.64 -21.49 2.79
C GLU A 400 -16.63 -22.37 2.03
N HIS A 401 -16.31 -22.05 0.76
CA HIS A 401 -15.31 -22.76 -0.01
C HIS A 401 -13.94 -22.69 0.64
N VAL A 402 -13.14 -23.71 0.45
CA VAL A 402 -11.75 -23.75 0.88
C VAL A 402 -10.91 -22.92 -0.09
N VAL A 403 -10.24 -21.89 0.45
CA VAL A 403 -9.26 -21.07 -0.28
C VAL A 403 -7.85 -21.65 -0.15
N ILE A 404 -7.51 -22.06 1.09
CA ILE A 404 -6.25 -22.75 1.39
C ILE A 404 -6.58 -23.97 2.22
N GLU A 405 -6.35 -25.16 1.65
CA GLU A 405 -6.47 -26.42 2.37
C GLU A 405 -5.21 -26.68 3.19
N ALA A 406 -5.40 -26.99 4.47
CA ALA A 406 -4.30 -27.31 5.37
C ALA A 406 -4.38 -28.78 5.82
N PRO A 407 -3.23 -29.45 6.09
CA PRO A 407 -3.21 -30.79 6.63
C PRO A 407 -3.97 -30.94 7.95
N ASP A 408 -3.95 -29.92 8.80
CA ASP A 408 -4.81 -29.80 9.99
C ASP A 408 -5.99 -28.88 9.64
N PRO A 409 -7.25 -29.38 9.66
CA PRO A 409 -8.44 -28.62 9.29
C PRO A 409 -8.62 -27.28 10.04
N LYS A 410 -8.08 -27.15 11.25
CA LYS A 410 -8.15 -25.89 12.03
C LYS A 410 -7.39 -24.73 11.38
N PHE A 411 -6.43 -25.02 10.50
CA PHE A 411 -5.64 -24.03 9.74
C PHE A 411 -6.19 -23.78 8.34
N THR A 412 -7.18 -24.57 7.91
CA THR A 412 -7.87 -24.35 6.63
C THR A 412 -8.49 -22.96 6.59
N ILE A 413 -8.27 -22.25 5.51
CA ILE A 413 -8.82 -20.92 5.26
C ILE A 413 -10.02 -21.04 4.33
N LYS A 414 -11.15 -20.54 4.80
CA LYS A 414 -12.39 -20.48 4.03
C LYS A 414 -12.55 -19.13 3.34
N GLY A 415 -13.43 -19.07 2.35
CA GLY A 415 -13.73 -17.89 1.56
C GLY A 415 -14.03 -16.65 2.40
N TRP A 416 -14.87 -16.77 3.42
CA TRP A 416 -15.25 -15.64 4.27
C TRP A 416 -14.07 -14.98 5.04
N GLN A 417 -12.95 -15.70 5.20
CA GLN A 417 -11.77 -15.18 5.88
C GLN A 417 -10.90 -14.28 5.00
N GLN A 418 -11.21 -14.16 3.71
CA GLN A 418 -10.53 -13.22 2.82
C GLN A 418 -10.96 -11.79 3.13
N ALA A 419 -10.01 -10.85 3.23
CA ALA A 419 -10.30 -9.42 3.20
C ALA A 419 -10.64 -8.97 1.78
N ALA A 420 -11.36 -7.87 1.62
CA ALA A 420 -11.60 -7.30 0.29
C ALA A 420 -10.33 -6.66 -0.31
N SER A 421 -9.23 -6.69 0.40
CA SER A 421 -7.90 -6.24 -0.02
C SER A 421 -7.61 -4.77 0.32
N GLY A 422 -6.76 -4.10 -0.50
CA GLY A 422 -6.39 -2.71 -0.30
C GLY A 422 -5.80 -2.10 -1.56
N TYR A 423 -5.51 -0.80 -1.48
CA TYR A 423 -4.82 -0.05 -2.53
C TYR A 423 -3.62 0.71 -1.99
N ALA A 424 -2.64 0.91 -2.86
CA ALA A 424 -1.56 1.86 -2.67
C ALA A 424 -2.04 3.27 -3.06
N ALA A 425 -1.88 4.22 -2.14
CA ALA A 425 -2.11 5.62 -2.38
C ALA A 425 -0.77 6.36 -2.41
N VAL A 426 -0.48 7.08 -3.49
CA VAL A 426 0.82 7.68 -3.75
C VAL A 426 0.68 9.17 -4.03
N TRP A 427 1.35 10.01 -3.25
CA TRP A 427 1.44 11.43 -3.48
C TRP A 427 2.57 11.72 -4.46
N ALA A 428 2.22 11.90 -5.73
CA ALA A 428 3.17 12.23 -6.78
C ALA A 428 2.82 13.55 -7.49
N THR A 429 3.80 14.17 -8.14
CA THR A 429 3.60 15.43 -8.85
C THR A 429 2.78 15.27 -10.11
N GLU A 430 2.86 14.08 -10.74
CA GLU A 430 2.14 13.72 -11.95
C GLU A 430 1.93 12.21 -12.05
N ASN A 431 1.02 11.76 -12.92
CA ASN A 431 0.78 10.35 -13.16
C ASN A 431 1.71 9.83 -14.27
N THR A 432 2.96 9.56 -13.91
CA THR A 432 3.99 8.96 -14.78
C THR A 432 4.75 7.89 -14.00
N ARG A 433 5.42 6.96 -14.69
CA ARG A 433 6.24 5.91 -14.06
C ARG A 433 7.26 6.51 -13.11
N GLU A 434 7.98 7.52 -13.59
CA GLU A 434 9.03 8.19 -12.86
C GLU A 434 8.49 8.87 -11.60
N ALA A 435 7.43 9.68 -11.73
CA ALA A 435 6.91 10.44 -10.60
C ALA A 435 6.28 9.54 -9.52
N ILE A 436 5.55 8.49 -9.91
CA ILE A 436 4.97 7.51 -8.98
C ILE A 436 6.08 6.71 -8.30
N PHE A 437 7.06 6.20 -9.06
CA PHE A 437 8.18 5.46 -8.50
C PHE A 437 9.01 6.32 -7.53
N ASP A 438 9.32 7.56 -7.91
CA ASP A 438 10.08 8.49 -7.08
C ASP A 438 9.34 8.85 -5.79
N ALA A 439 8.01 8.94 -5.83
CA ALA A 439 7.18 9.12 -4.64
C ALA A 439 7.18 7.86 -3.74
N MET A 440 7.15 6.67 -4.31
CA MET A 440 7.35 5.41 -3.58
C MET A 440 8.74 5.35 -2.93
N GLN A 441 9.79 5.76 -3.65
CA GLN A 441 11.15 5.85 -3.10
C GLN A 441 11.26 6.84 -1.94
N ARG A 442 10.54 7.97 -2.00
CA ARG A 442 10.44 8.93 -0.90
C ARG A 442 9.52 8.46 0.22
N LYS A 443 8.77 7.37 0.01
CA LYS A 443 7.76 6.84 0.95
C LYS A 443 6.61 7.83 1.20
N GLU A 444 6.32 8.70 0.24
CA GLU A 444 5.19 9.60 0.31
C GLU A 444 3.90 8.88 -0.12
N THR A 445 3.61 7.83 0.62
CA THR A 445 2.58 6.82 0.35
C THR A 445 1.78 6.49 1.58
N TYR A 446 0.60 5.92 1.38
CA TYR A 446 -0.18 5.29 2.44
C TYR A 446 -0.99 4.10 1.90
N ALA A 447 -1.34 3.19 2.79
CA ALA A 447 -2.23 2.08 2.49
C ALA A 447 -3.68 2.49 2.72
N THR A 448 -4.61 2.00 1.89
CA THR A 448 -6.03 1.94 2.23
C THR A 448 -6.52 0.50 2.20
N THR A 449 -7.57 0.19 2.94
CA THR A 449 -8.18 -1.14 2.96
C THR A 449 -9.28 -1.31 1.88
N GLY A 450 -9.35 -0.37 0.93
CA GLY A 450 -10.31 -0.38 -0.19
C GLY A 450 -10.78 1.02 -0.55
N PRO A 451 -11.46 1.74 0.34
CA PRO A 451 -11.90 3.10 0.08
C PRO A 451 -10.72 4.04 -0.25
N ARG A 452 -10.92 4.88 -1.27
CA ARG A 452 -9.90 5.83 -1.73
C ARG A 452 -9.97 7.12 -0.92
N MET A 453 -9.78 7.00 0.41
CA MET A 453 -9.68 8.14 1.32
C MET A 453 -8.49 9.01 0.93
N THR A 454 -8.65 10.34 0.95
CA THR A 454 -7.54 11.27 0.76
C THR A 454 -6.94 11.63 2.11
N VAL A 455 -5.68 11.28 2.35
CA VAL A 455 -5.01 11.50 3.64
C VAL A 455 -3.73 12.31 3.45
N ARG A 456 -3.55 13.36 4.27
CA ARG A 456 -2.30 14.12 4.41
C ARG A 456 -1.80 14.01 5.84
N PHE A 457 -0.51 13.81 5.99
CA PHE A 457 0.16 13.76 7.29
C PHE A 457 1.52 14.44 7.19
N PHE A 458 1.70 15.47 8.00
CA PHE A 458 2.93 16.27 8.06
C PHE A 458 3.43 16.37 9.49
N GLY A 459 4.75 16.33 9.67
CA GLY A 459 5.40 16.54 10.96
C GLY A 459 6.34 17.75 10.90
N GLY A 460 6.41 18.49 11.97
CA GLY A 460 7.26 19.68 12.08
C GLY A 460 7.36 20.16 13.52
N TRP A 461 7.77 21.40 13.71
CA TRP A 461 7.94 21.97 15.03
C TRP A 461 6.94 23.08 15.37
N ASP A 462 6.22 23.63 14.36
CA ASP A 462 5.45 24.86 14.49
C ASP A 462 4.00 24.76 13.96
N PHE A 463 3.49 23.52 13.78
CA PHE A 463 2.07 23.36 13.47
C PHE A 463 1.20 23.75 14.67
N ASN A 464 0.11 24.45 14.39
CA ASN A 464 -0.86 24.89 15.39
C ASN A 464 -2.28 24.88 14.81
N ASN A 465 -3.29 25.18 15.63
CA ASN A 465 -4.69 25.10 15.23
C ASN A 465 -5.06 26.04 14.07
N ASP A 466 -4.38 27.17 13.89
CA ASP A 466 -4.66 28.08 12.76
C ASP A 466 -4.34 27.44 11.41
N ASP A 467 -3.41 26.50 11.39
CA ASP A 467 -3.04 25.74 10.19
C ASP A 467 -4.19 24.87 9.66
N THR A 468 -5.11 24.46 10.54
CA THR A 468 -6.29 23.67 10.17
C THR A 468 -7.35 24.50 9.42
N LEU A 469 -7.27 25.82 9.50
CA LEU A 469 -8.17 26.73 8.80
C LEU A 469 -7.74 26.94 7.32
N SER A 470 -6.57 26.46 6.95
CA SER A 470 -6.07 26.55 5.58
C SER A 470 -6.88 25.66 4.64
N ARG A 471 -7.35 26.25 3.52
CA ARG A 471 -7.96 25.48 2.43
C ARG A 471 -6.95 24.67 1.59
N LEU A 472 -5.65 24.88 1.85
CA LEU A 472 -4.53 24.21 1.18
C LEU A 472 -3.59 23.61 2.23
N PRO A 473 -4.01 22.56 2.97
CA PRO A 473 -3.20 21.96 4.04
C PRO A 473 -1.83 21.46 3.52
N ALA A 474 -1.75 21.05 2.25
CA ALA A 474 -0.48 20.69 1.62
C ALA A 474 0.52 21.86 1.59
N SER A 475 0.09 23.07 1.21
CA SER A 475 0.97 24.25 1.19
C SER A 475 1.55 24.53 2.57
N VAL A 476 0.73 24.51 3.60
CA VAL A 476 1.16 24.66 4.99
C VAL A 476 2.12 23.55 5.40
N GLY A 477 1.74 22.30 5.08
CA GLY A 477 2.50 21.11 5.45
C GLY A 477 3.93 21.11 4.91
N TYR A 478 4.09 21.35 3.61
CA TYR A 478 5.42 21.41 2.97
C TYR A 478 6.23 22.65 3.34
N THR A 479 5.57 23.73 3.77
CA THR A 479 6.27 24.95 4.20
C THR A 479 6.81 24.82 5.62
N LYS A 480 6.04 24.19 6.53
CA LYS A 480 6.35 24.13 7.96
C LYS A 480 6.99 22.80 8.40
N GLY A 481 6.97 21.78 7.55
CA GLY A 481 7.40 20.45 7.97
C GLY A 481 7.73 19.50 6.82
N VAL A 482 7.73 18.23 7.14
CA VAL A 482 7.99 17.11 6.23
C VAL A 482 6.73 16.27 6.04
N PRO A 483 6.49 15.72 4.85
CA PRO A 483 5.36 14.83 4.61
C PRO A 483 5.60 13.45 5.22
N MET A 484 4.56 12.60 5.23
CA MET A 484 4.67 11.17 5.53
C MET A 484 5.85 10.54 4.78
N GLY A 485 6.53 9.60 5.42
CA GLY A 485 7.77 8.96 4.91
C GLY A 485 9.05 9.76 5.16
N GLY A 486 8.94 11.03 5.57
CA GLY A 486 10.07 11.94 5.80
C GLY A 486 10.74 11.81 7.18
N ASP A 487 11.83 12.54 7.33
CA ASP A 487 12.55 12.70 8.59
C ASP A 487 12.30 14.10 9.14
N LEU A 488 11.94 14.21 10.42
CA LEU A 488 11.88 15.50 11.10
C LEU A 488 13.27 16.13 11.09
N PRO A 489 13.40 17.42 10.74
CA PRO A 489 14.67 18.11 10.84
C PRO A 489 15.12 18.15 12.30
N ALA A 490 16.44 18.15 12.54
CA ALA A 490 16.98 18.24 13.88
C ALA A 490 16.39 19.48 14.60
N ALA A 491 15.98 19.28 15.85
CA ALA A 491 15.48 20.38 16.67
C ALA A 491 16.64 21.36 16.93
N SER A 492 16.69 22.48 16.21
CA SER A 492 17.72 23.50 16.38
C SER A 492 17.55 24.19 17.75
N GLY A 493 18.18 23.61 18.80
CA GLY A 493 18.34 24.25 20.11
C GLY A 493 17.10 24.44 20.98
N VAL A 494 15.92 24.02 20.52
CA VAL A 494 14.65 24.21 21.24
C VAL A 494 14.16 22.88 21.82
N LYS A 495 13.90 22.85 23.12
CA LYS A 495 13.22 21.74 23.83
C LYS A 495 11.71 21.71 23.51
N LYS A 496 11.36 21.83 22.24
CA LYS A 496 9.96 21.85 21.79
C LYS A 496 9.58 20.46 21.27
N ALA A 497 8.40 19.99 21.65
CA ALA A 497 7.87 18.74 21.13
C ALA A 497 7.47 18.89 19.64
N PRO A 498 7.61 17.86 18.81
CA PRO A 498 7.15 17.89 17.44
C PRO A 498 5.63 18.03 17.38
N SER A 499 5.16 18.80 16.42
CA SER A 499 3.75 18.95 16.12
C SER A 499 3.43 18.38 14.74
N PHE A 500 2.22 17.89 14.58
CA PHE A 500 1.77 17.21 13.37
C PHE A 500 0.48 17.86 12.87
N LEU A 501 0.38 18.00 11.54
CA LEU A 501 -0.85 18.37 10.84
C LEU A 501 -1.36 17.13 10.13
N VAL A 502 -2.60 16.73 10.41
CA VAL A 502 -3.27 15.64 9.72
C VAL A 502 -4.58 16.10 9.14
N ALA A 503 -4.87 15.72 7.90
CA ALA A 503 -6.12 15.97 7.22
C ALA A 503 -6.56 14.71 6.47
N ALA A 504 -7.81 14.33 6.61
CA ALA A 504 -8.41 13.23 5.90
C ALA A 504 -9.79 13.59 5.37
N MET A 505 -10.08 13.13 4.17
CA MET A 505 -11.40 13.23 3.53
C MET A 505 -11.82 11.82 3.11
N LYS A 506 -13.09 11.48 3.41
CA LYS A 506 -13.66 10.18 3.06
C LYS A 506 -13.64 9.92 1.56
N ASP A 507 -13.68 8.67 1.16
CA ASP A 507 -14.08 8.30 -0.19
C ASP A 507 -15.54 8.71 -0.42
N PRO A 508 -15.87 9.42 -1.52
CA PRO A 508 -17.26 9.78 -1.83
C PRO A 508 -18.25 8.61 -1.82
N TYR A 509 -17.78 7.40 -2.12
CA TYR A 509 -18.60 6.19 -2.21
C TYR A 509 -18.55 5.30 -0.95
N SER A 510 -17.89 5.73 0.11
CA SER A 510 -17.74 4.96 1.36
C SER A 510 -18.32 5.67 2.58
N GLY A 511 -18.04 5.13 3.77
CA GLY A 511 -18.47 5.65 5.06
C GLY A 511 -17.85 7.02 5.41
N ASN A 512 -18.52 7.77 6.27
CA ASN A 512 -17.91 8.92 6.92
C ASN A 512 -16.74 8.47 7.81
N LEU A 513 -15.85 9.40 8.15
CA LEU A 513 -14.72 9.15 9.04
C LEU A 513 -15.17 9.14 10.51
N ASP A 514 -14.76 8.11 11.25
CA ASP A 514 -14.90 8.01 12.69
C ASP A 514 -13.89 8.92 13.39
N ARG A 515 -12.59 8.64 13.16
CA ARG A 515 -11.49 9.33 13.84
C ARG A 515 -10.18 9.22 13.06
N ILE A 516 -9.23 10.08 13.43
CA ILE A 516 -7.82 9.97 13.08
C ILE A 516 -7.03 9.71 14.35
N GLN A 517 -6.17 8.71 14.30
CA GLN A 517 -5.22 8.35 15.34
C GLN A 517 -3.80 8.65 14.89
N ILE A 518 -2.92 9.01 15.82
CA ILE A 518 -1.48 8.99 15.62
C ILE A 518 -0.92 7.85 16.45
N VAL A 519 -0.20 6.96 15.79
CA VAL A 519 0.57 5.89 16.43
C VAL A 519 2.02 6.35 16.55
N LYS A 520 2.50 6.43 17.79
CA LYS A 520 3.88 6.72 18.14
C LYS A 520 4.58 5.44 18.56
N GLY A 521 5.76 5.15 17.99
CA GLY A 521 6.71 4.19 18.51
C GLY A 521 8.01 4.89 18.86
N TRP A 522 8.66 4.49 19.97
CA TRP A 522 9.93 5.08 20.38
C TRP A 522 10.81 4.07 21.12
N MET A 523 12.08 4.37 21.21
CA MET A 523 13.02 3.60 22.02
C MET A 523 13.47 4.46 23.21
N ASP A 524 13.30 3.92 24.41
CA ASP A 524 13.66 4.62 25.64
C ASP A 524 15.18 4.55 25.94
N LYS A 525 15.60 5.22 27.03
CA LYS A 525 16.99 5.26 27.48
C LYS A 525 17.59 3.91 27.87
N ASN A 526 16.74 2.89 28.09
CA ASN A 526 17.14 1.53 28.42
C ASN A 526 17.13 0.61 27.18
N ASP A 527 17.04 1.18 25.98
CA ASP A 527 16.94 0.47 24.71
C ASP A 527 15.68 -0.39 24.53
N LYS A 528 14.66 -0.14 25.36
CA LYS A 528 13.36 -0.77 25.24
C LYS A 528 12.49 0.00 24.26
N THR A 529 11.91 -0.71 23.30
CA THR A 529 10.94 -0.15 22.38
C THR A 529 9.55 -0.10 23.01
N ASN A 530 8.82 0.94 22.73
CA ASN A 530 7.50 1.23 23.27
C ASN A 530 6.60 1.75 22.17
N GLU A 531 5.28 1.74 22.40
CA GLU A 531 4.29 2.35 21.51
C GLU A 531 3.15 2.97 22.29
N LYS A 532 2.47 3.93 21.67
CA LYS A 532 1.23 4.51 22.16
C LYS A 532 0.38 5.02 20.99
N VAL A 533 -0.94 4.79 21.09
CA VAL A 533 -1.93 5.27 20.13
C VAL A 533 -2.68 6.42 20.76
N TYR A 534 -2.83 7.52 20.01
CA TYR A 534 -3.55 8.73 20.43
C TYR A 534 -4.71 8.99 19.48
N ASP A 535 -5.92 9.11 19.98
CA ASP A 535 -7.03 9.72 19.24
C ASP A 535 -6.77 11.22 19.15
N VAL A 536 -6.60 11.76 17.93
CA VAL A 536 -6.18 13.17 17.75
C VAL A 536 -7.26 14.05 17.15
N VAL A 537 -8.09 13.47 16.27
CA VAL A 537 -9.26 14.14 15.68
C VAL A 537 -10.38 13.11 15.55
N TRP A 538 -11.60 13.50 15.88
CA TRP A 538 -12.76 12.61 15.79
C TRP A 538 -14.06 13.34 15.51
N SER A 539 -15.04 12.61 15.01
CA SER A 539 -16.37 13.10 14.68
C SER A 539 -17.34 13.08 15.89
N GLY A 540 -18.46 13.78 15.76
CA GLY A 540 -19.65 13.63 16.62
C GLY A 540 -19.56 14.26 18.01
N GLY A 541 -18.58 15.14 18.29
CA GLY A 541 -18.47 15.84 19.58
C GLY A 541 -18.29 14.91 20.79
N ARG A 542 -17.86 13.66 20.58
CA ARG A 542 -17.60 12.65 21.62
C ARG A 542 -16.50 13.14 22.57
N LYS A 543 -16.55 12.70 23.82
CA LYS A 543 -15.52 12.99 24.83
C LYS A 543 -14.88 11.70 25.29
N ALA A 544 -13.56 11.72 25.44
CA ALA A 544 -12.84 10.59 26.02
C ALA A 544 -13.36 10.28 27.43
N GLY A 545 -13.54 9.00 27.72
CA GLY A 545 -13.93 8.51 29.03
C GLY A 545 -12.81 8.63 30.08
N PRO A 546 -13.07 8.25 31.35
CA PRO A 546 -12.06 8.30 32.42
C PRO A 546 -10.80 7.48 32.14
N ASN A 547 -10.91 6.46 31.29
CA ASN A 547 -9.78 5.60 30.85
C ASN A 547 -9.00 6.19 29.66
N GLY A 548 -9.32 7.41 29.23
CA GLY A 548 -8.72 8.07 28.07
C GLY A 548 -9.21 7.53 26.70
N LYS A 549 -10.09 6.53 26.66
CA LYS A 549 -10.61 5.95 25.41
C LYS A 549 -11.84 6.74 24.91
N LEU A 550 -11.88 6.95 23.60
CA LEU A 550 -13.00 7.56 22.92
C LEU A 550 -14.13 6.51 22.77
N PRO A 551 -15.40 6.82 23.10
CA PRO A 551 -16.51 5.92 22.83
C PRO A 551 -16.62 5.58 21.34
N ALA A 552 -17.20 4.41 21.02
CA ALA A 552 -17.49 4.01 19.64
C ALA A 552 -18.38 5.06 18.94
N VAL A 553 -18.17 5.22 17.62
CA VAL A 553 -18.93 6.19 16.80
C VAL A 553 -20.40 5.79 16.61
N GLY A 554 -20.72 4.52 16.84
CA GLY A 554 -22.02 3.91 16.55
C GLY A 554 -21.96 3.06 15.29
N ASN A 555 -23.12 2.52 14.88
CA ASN A 555 -23.25 1.67 13.70
C ASN A 555 -24.59 1.94 13.02
N THR A 556 -24.57 2.25 11.73
CA THR A 556 -25.75 2.52 10.89
C THR A 556 -25.95 1.44 9.81
N VAL A 557 -25.22 0.34 9.88
CA VAL A 557 -25.27 -0.74 8.88
C VAL A 557 -26.59 -1.51 8.98
N ASP A 558 -27.31 -1.58 7.88
CA ASP A 558 -28.37 -2.55 7.64
C ASP A 558 -27.78 -3.78 6.93
N VAL A 559 -27.39 -4.78 7.70
CA VAL A 559 -26.76 -6.00 7.19
C VAL A 559 -27.67 -6.72 6.19
N LYS A 560 -28.99 -6.74 6.41
CA LYS A 560 -29.94 -7.43 5.54
C LYS A 560 -29.98 -6.82 4.14
N ASN A 561 -29.91 -5.50 4.06
CA ASN A 561 -29.95 -4.75 2.81
C ASN A 561 -28.56 -4.39 2.29
N ALA A 562 -27.48 -4.75 3.03
CA ALA A 562 -26.10 -4.37 2.74
C ALA A 562 -25.97 -2.87 2.41
N THR A 563 -26.52 -2.04 3.31
CA THR A 563 -26.50 -0.57 3.21
C THR A 563 -26.08 0.04 4.53
N TRP A 564 -25.71 1.31 4.50
CA TRP A 564 -25.44 2.13 5.69
C TRP A 564 -25.86 3.57 5.46
N GLU A 565 -25.88 4.36 6.51
CA GLU A 565 -26.18 5.78 6.43
C GLU A 565 -25.01 6.61 6.97
N ASN A 566 -24.63 7.63 6.23
CA ASN A 566 -23.65 8.63 6.67
C ASN A 566 -24.28 9.70 7.61
N SER A 567 -25.16 9.25 8.53
CA SER A 567 -25.79 10.07 9.58
C SER A 567 -24.90 10.22 10.82
N ILE A 568 -23.84 9.44 10.93
CA ILE A 568 -22.76 9.53 11.93
C ILE A 568 -21.41 9.71 11.23
N GLY A 569 -20.36 9.98 12.00
CA GLY A 569 -19.05 10.28 11.42
C GLY A 569 -18.98 11.69 10.84
N SER A 570 -17.89 12.00 10.14
CA SER A 570 -17.67 13.26 9.42
C SER A 570 -17.08 13.00 8.03
N PRO A 571 -17.49 13.75 6.99
CA PRO A 571 -16.90 13.59 5.65
C PRO A 571 -15.44 14.04 5.58
N GLU A 572 -15.02 14.89 6.51
CA GLU A 572 -13.66 15.43 6.61
C GLU A 572 -13.26 15.54 8.08
N LEU A 573 -12.02 15.23 8.38
CA LEU A 573 -11.38 15.46 9.67
C LEU A 573 -10.02 16.13 9.42
N ILE A 574 -9.78 17.24 10.11
CA ILE A 574 -8.50 17.94 10.08
C ILE A 574 -8.13 18.38 11.49
N GLY A 575 -6.86 18.27 11.85
CA GLY A 575 -6.38 18.70 13.15
C GLY A 575 -4.87 18.80 13.24
N THR A 576 -4.43 19.44 14.31
CA THR A 576 -3.03 19.43 14.72
C THR A 576 -2.89 18.73 16.06
N TRP A 577 -1.77 18.07 16.25
CA TRP A 577 -1.44 17.39 17.50
C TRP A 577 0.05 17.59 17.82
N THR A 578 0.35 17.89 19.07
CA THR A 578 1.72 18.00 19.58
C THR A 578 1.96 16.84 20.52
N ASP A 579 3.10 16.15 20.36
CA ASP A 579 3.44 14.98 21.19
C ASP A 579 3.60 15.37 22.67
N PRO A 580 2.66 14.96 23.55
CA PRO A 580 2.71 15.31 24.97
C PRO A 580 3.80 14.53 25.73
N ASP A 581 4.26 13.40 25.16
CA ASP A 581 5.20 12.48 25.78
C ASP A 581 6.57 12.51 25.05
N PHE A 582 6.93 13.63 24.41
CA PHE A 582 8.17 13.76 23.67
C PHE A 582 9.39 13.86 24.58
N ASP A 583 10.40 13.06 24.28
CA ASP A 583 11.75 13.17 24.85
C ASP A 583 12.76 13.36 23.72
N PRO A 584 13.48 14.50 23.65
CA PRO A 584 14.40 14.79 22.56
C PRO A 584 15.63 13.84 22.52
N ALA A 585 15.86 13.04 23.54
CA ALA A 585 16.92 12.04 23.56
C ALA A 585 16.50 10.68 23.00
N GLN A 586 15.21 10.51 22.68
CA GLN A 586 14.64 9.22 22.26
C GLN A 586 14.29 9.24 20.78
N PRO A 587 14.85 8.34 19.96
CA PRO A 587 14.41 8.17 18.59
C PRO A 587 12.97 7.64 18.54
N ALA A 588 12.18 8.15 17.60
CA ALA A 588 10.76 7.84 17.49
C ALA A 588 10.31 7.81 16.03
N PHE A 589 9.16 7.18 15.80
CA PHE A 589 8.39 7.30 14.57
C PHE A 589 6.93 7.61 14.88
N TYR A 590 6.26 8.24 13.92
CA TYR A 590 4.86 8.62 14.01
C TYR A 590 4.17 8.32 12.69
N TYR A 591 3.00 7.66 12.72
CA TYR A 591 2.16 7.55 11.53
C TYR A 591 0.69 7.78 11.90
N ALA A 592 -0.09 8.24 10.93
CA ALA A 592 -1.52 8.42 11.11
C ALA A 592 -2.29 7.17 10.66
N ARG A 593 -3.33 6.82 11.43
CA ARG A 593 -4.35 5.85 11.06
C ARG A 593 -5.70 6.54 11.01
N VAL A 594 -6.35 6.49 9.84
CA VAL A 594 -7.68 7.06 9.62
C VAL A 594 -8.68 5.91 9.62
N ILE A 595 -9.77 6.04 10.36
CA ILE A 595 -10.78 4.98 10.51
C ILE A 595 -12.13 5.52 10.06
N GLU A 596 -12.86 4.77 9.23
CA GLU A 596 -14.24 5.04 8.84
C GLU A 596 -15.24 4.55 9.89
N ILE A 597 -16.49 4.99 9.77
CA ILE A 597 -17.62 4.36 10.46
C ILE A 597 -17.82 2.93 9.93
N PRO A 598 -18.51 2.03 10.66
CA PRO A 598 -18.83 0.71 10.14
C PRO A 598 -19.62 0.76 8.84
N THR A 599 -19.23 -0.09 7.88
CA THR A 599 -19.88 -0.31 6.58
C THR A 599 -20.14 -1.80 6.36
N PRO A 600 -21.01 -2.21 5.41
CA PRO A 600 -21.20 -3.63 5.09
C PRO A 600 -19.91 -4.24 4.55
N ARG A 601 -19.54 -5.42 5.03
CA ARG A 601 -18.47 -6.23 4.47
C ARG A 601 -18.95 -6.96 3.21
N TRP A 602 -18.06 -7.42 2.32
CA TRP A 602 -18.39 -8.16 1.10
C TRP A 602 -19.34 -9.37 1.36
N THR A 603 -19.23 -9.97 2.51
CA THR A 603 -20.10 -11.05 2.96
C THR A 603 -21.58 -10.62 3.10
N ALA A 604 -21.84 -9.38 3.55
CA ALA A 604 -23.20 -8.84 3.60
C ALA A 604 -23.75 -8.57 2.18
N TYR A 605 -22.93 -8.04 1.28
CA TYR A 605 -23.32 -7.85 -0.12
C TYR A 605 -23.67 -9.17 -0.81
N GLU A 606 -22.92 -10.23 -0.55
CA GLU A 606 -23.18 -11.55 -1.10
C GLU A 606 -24.40 -12.22 -0.50
N ALA A 607 -24.55 -12.14 0.83
CA ALA A 607 -25.75 -12.65 1.50
C ALA A 607 -27.01 -12.07 0.86
N LYS A 608 -27.02 -10.76 0.60
CA LYS A 608 -28.12 -10.08 -0.11
C LYS A 608 -28.24 -10.51 -1.57
N ARG A 609 -27.12 -10.51 -2.31
CA ARG A 609 -27.10 -10.78 -3.76
C ARG A 609 -27.62 -12.17 -4.10
N PHE A 610 -27.25 -13.15 -3.32
CA PHE A 610 -27.58 -14.56 -3.57
C PHE A 610 -28.69 -15.11 -2.66
N GLY A 611 -29.18 -14.32 -1.70
CA GLY A 611 -30.23 -14.75 -0.78
C GLY A 611 -29.78 -15.86 0.17
N VAL A 612 -28.50 -15.90 0.53
CA VAL A 612 -27.93 -16.91 1.43
C VAL A 612 -27.84 -16.41 2.87
N THR A 613 -27.93 -17.34 3.82
CA THR A 613 -27.71 -17.06 5.24
C THR A 613 -26.34 -17.58 5.62
N MET A 614 -25.47 -16.70 6.03
CA MET A 614 -24.11 -17.04 6.47
C MET A 614 -24.11 -17.48 7.94
N SER A 615 -23.11 -18.26 8.34
CA SER A 615 -22.94 -18.68 9.74
C SER A 615 -22.62 -17.49 10.65
N ALA A 616 -22.90 -17.62 11.94
CA ALA A 616 -22.80 -16.53 12.92
C ALA A 616 -21.35 -16.03 13.16
N ASP A 617 -20.36 -16.82 12.80
CA ASP A 617 -18.94 -16.49 12.88
C ASP A 617 -18.43 -15.66 11.69
N VAL A 618 -19.25 -15.50 10.63
CA VAL A 618 -18.89 -14.69 9.45
C VAL A 618 -19.12 -13.21 9.74
N PRO A 619 -18.08 -12.35 9.68
CA PRO A 619 -18.26 -10.93 9.86
C PRO A 619 -19.05 -10.32 8.70
N MET A 620 -20.08 -9.54 9.04
CA MET A 620 -20.98 -8.90 8.07
C MET A 620 -20.73 -7.39 7.97
N THR A 621 -19.86 -6.83 8.81
CA THR A 621 -19.50 -5.41 8.83
C THR A 621 -17.99 -5.26 8.94
N THR A 622 -17.47 -4.16 8.42
CA THR A 622 -16.07 -3.79 8.52
C THR A 622 -15.93 -2.31 8.94
N GLN A 623 -14.78 -1.91 9.46
CA GLN A 623 -14.39 -0.50 9.60
C GLN A 623 -13.13 -0.26 8.78
N GLU A 624 -13.34 0.24 7.58
CA GLU A 624 -12.29 0.55 6.62
C GLU A 624 -11.33 1.60 7.18
N ARG A 625 -10.09 1.56 6.70
CA ARG A 625 -9.04 2.41 7.25
C ARG A 625 -7.92 2.74 6.25
N ALA A 626 -7.09 3.70 6.65
CA ALA A 626 -5.86 4.04 5.96
C ALA A 626 -4.70 4.16 6.95
N TYR A 627 -3.48 3.80 6.50
CA TYR A 627 -2.24 3.83 7.27
C TYR A 627 -1.18 4.64 6.53
N THR A 628 -0.75 5.78 7.07
CA THR A 628 0.29 6.59 6.41
C THR A 628 1.69 6.01 6.64
N SER A 629 2.60 6.29 5.73
CA SER A 629 4.03 6.06 5.97
C SER A 629 4.52 6.86 7.17
N PRO A 630 5.41 6.29 8.00
CA PRO A 630 5.88 6.96 9.21
C PRO A 630 6.75 8.19 8.94
N ILE A 631 6.61 9.21 9.80
CA ILE A 631 7.56 10.31 9.95
C ILE A 631 8.51 9.97 11.10
N TRP A 632 9.81 10.17 10.88
CA TRP A 632 10.85 9.73 11.80
C TRP A 632 11.50 10.89 12.53
N TYR A 633 11.79 10.69 13.81
CA TYR A 633 12.63 11.56 14.62
C TYR A 633 13.89 10.81 15.04
N THR A 634 15.04 11.43 14.79
CA THR A 634 16.35 10.97 15.25
C THR A 634 16.99 12.11 16.06
N PRO A 635 17.39 11.86 17.32
CA PRO A 635 18.04 12.85 18.19
C PRO A 635 19.29 13.48 17.61
#